data_48dc1fe0f1f85d1bd8096543c28c9ef9
#
_entry.id   48dc1fe0f1f85d1bd8096543c28c9ef9
#
_cell.length_a   1.000
_cell.length_b   1.000
_cell.length_c   1.000
_cell.angle_alpha   90.00
_cell.angle_beta   90.00
_cell.angle_gamma   90.00
#
_symmetry.space_group_name_H-M   'P 1'
#
loop_
_entity.id
_entity.type
_entity.pdbx_description
1 polymer ?
#
loop_
_entity_poly.entity_id
_entity_poly.type
_entity_poly.pdbx_seq_one_letter_code
_entity_poly.pdbx_strand_id
1 'polypeptide(L)'
;MFRFILACICVIPLSAWAQPSAITIKARRVVDGVGGVVENAMVTVQDGKITRVGPAQGVPTIDLGDATLLPGFIDTHVHIDWHFDAQGRYHTGPEPAEQNALYAAENAYVTLMAGFTTIQSVGSPRDKALRDAIARGVLPGPRLLTSLGQISDSKMTPDEMRAEVRKKKADGADLVKIFASASIRDGGVPTLSQEQLDAACGEAKAQGLRSMVHAHSPESMMRAARAGCTVVEHGGLATPDALKMLAERDVYFDPNIGLVTQNYLENKPRFLGIGNYTEEGFASMEKALVLKDAMFTAALKTPNLKMVMGTDAVAGAHGQNMREVLERVKSGQKPMDAIVSLTSISAASIGMGKQIGAVAPGMAADLVAVAGNPIADVDALRRVLFVMKGGRVYRGVTGTGTVTR
;
A
#
# COMPACT_ATOMS: atom_id res chain seq x y z
N MET A 1 -63.57 41.83 31.81
CA MET A 1 -63.04 41.89 30.46
C MET A 1 -61.83 40.91 30.40
N PHE A 2 -62.07 39.62 30.19
CA PHE A 2 -61.03 38.60 30.13
C PHE A 2 -60.60 38.42 28.67
N ARG A 3 -59.32 38.68 28.37
CA ARG A 3 -58.67 38.40 27.07
C ARG A 3 -58.03 36.98 27.09
N PHE A 4 -58.65 36.10 26.30
CA PHE A 4 -58.01 34.80 25.97
C PHE A 4 -56.88 35.02 24.95
N ILE A 5 -55.65 34.63 25.32
CA ILE A 5 -54.52 34.56 24.40
C ILE A 5 -54.52 33.14 23.83
N LEU A 6 -54.78 33.01 22.54
CA LEU A 6 -54.68 31.74 21.78
C LEU A 6 -53.20 31.51 21.40
N ALA A 7 -52.54 30.58 22.05
CA ALA A 7 -51.18 30.18 21.68
C ALA A 7 -51.24 29.22 20.48
N CYS A 8 -50.78 29.66 19.31
CA CYS A 8 -50.62 28.85 18.14
C CYS A 8 -49.34 27.99 18.29
N ILE A 9 -49.48 26.68 18.53
CA ILE A 9 -48.37 25.73 18.54
C ILE A 9 -48.05 25.38 17.08
N CYS A 10 -46.96 25.97 16.54
CA CYS A 10 -46.40 25.55 15.27
C CYS A 10 -45.71 24.19 15.46
N VAL A 11 -46.35 23.13 14.98
CA VAL A 11 -45.71 21.81 14.84
C VAL A 11 -44.77 21.86 13.62
N ILE A 12 -43.47 22.02 13.87
CA ILE A 12 -42.46 21.90 12.82
C ILE A 12 -42.34 20.41 12.51
N PRO A 13 -42.59 19.95 11.25
CA PRO A 13 -42.38 18.57 10.90
C PRO A 13 -40.85 18.28 11.00
N LEU A 14 -40.47 17.34 11.84
CA LEU A 14 -39.14 16.74 11.81
C LEU A 14 -38.97 16.12 10.42
N SER A 15 -38.23 16.80 9.56
CA SER A 15 -37.77 16.22 8.32
C SER A 15 -36.99 14.97 8.66
N ALA A 16 -37.56 13.79 8.45
CA ALA A 16 -36.85 12.54 8.51
C ALA A 16 -35.72 12.61 7.48
N TRP A 17 -34.50 12.78 7.95
CA TRP A 17 -33.30 12.67 7.11
C TRP A 17 -33.35 11.28 6.51
N ALA A 18 -33.55 11.18 5.19
CA ALA A 18 -33.52 9.93 4.48
C ALA A 18 -32.15 9.28 4.76
N GLN A 19 -32.14 8.13 5.45
CA GLN A 19 -30.95 7.33 5.63
C GLN A 19 -30.35 7.08 4.25
N PRO A 20 -29.04 7.27 4.05
CA PRO A 20 -28.44 6.98 2.75
C PRO A 20 -28.77 5.54 2.39
N SER A 21 -29.31 5.35 1.19
CA SER A 21 -29.75 4.04 0.72
C SER A 21 -28.54 3.11 0.65
N ALA A 22 -28.67 1.89 1.21
CA ALA A 22 -27.63 0.88 1.14
C ALA A 22 -27.30 0.56 -0.33
N ILE A 23 -26.00 0.48 -0.66
CA ILE A 23 -25.51 0.06 -1.98
C ILE A 23 -25.35 -1.45 -1.94
N THR A 24 -25.98 -2.19 -2.84
CA THR A 24 -25.83 -3.62 -3.02
C THR A 24 -25.03 -3.91 -4.29
N ILE A 25 -23.92 -4.65 -4.15
CA ILE A 25 -22.99 -4.97 -5.22
C ILE A 25 -23.03 -6.48 -5.44
N LYS A 26 -23.48 -6.90 -6.63
CA LYS A 26 -23.48 -8.30 -7.04
C LYS A 26 -22.27 -8.58 -7.91
N ALA A 27 -21.61 -9.71 -7.68
CA ALA A 27 -20.51 -10.21 -8.49
C ALA A 27 -20.62 -11.72 -8.68
N ARG A 28 -20.07 -12.22 -9.78
CA ARG A 28 -19.94 -13.67 -10.01
C ARG A 28 -19.17 -14.34 -8.89
N ARG A 29 -18.14 -13.66 -8.39
CA ARG A 29 -17.26 -14.17 -7.34
C ARG A 29 -16.87 -13.05 -6.38
N VAL A 30 -16.80 -13.37 -5.10
CA VAL A 30 -16.16 -12.55 -4.08
C VAL A 30 -15.00 -13.34 -3.50
N VAL A 31 -13.78 -12.79 -3.58
CA VAL A 31 -12.60 -13.26 -2.86
C VAL A 31 -12.45 -12.39 -1.63
N ASP A 32 -12.51 -13.00 -0.44
CA ASP A 32 -12.64 -12.25 0.81
C ASP A 32 -11.34 -11.58 1.31
N GLY A 33 -10.19 -11.89 0.69
CA GLY A 33 -8.88 -11.36 1.08
C GLY A 33 -8.19 -12.11 2.22
N VAL A 34 -8.83 -13.15 2.79
CA VAL A 34 -8.26 -14.02 3.82
C VAL A 34 -8.19 -15.49 3.40
N GLY A 35 -8.45 -15.77 2.12
CA GLY A 35 -8.36 -17.10 1.52
C GLY A 35 -9.69 -17.73 1.16
N GLY A 36 -10.83 -17.13 1.50
CA GLY A 36 -12.16 -17.62 1.17
C GLY A 36 -12.69 -17.08 -0.16
N VAL A 37 -13.60 -17.84 -0.76
CA VAL A 37 -14.29 -17.50 -2.02
C VAL A 37 -15.78 -17.78 -1.88
N VAL A 38 -16.60 -16.81 -2.30
CA VAL A 38 -18.07 -16.97 -2.38
C VAL A 38 -18.51 -16.73 -3.81
N GLU A 39 -19.15 -17.73 -4.42
CA GLU A 39 -19.71 -17.63 -5.77
C GLU A 39 -21.11 -17.00 -5.74
N ASN A 40 -21.44 -16.24 -6.81
CA ASN A 40 -22.73 -15.56 -6.97
C ASN A 40 -23.13 -14.77 -5.73
N ALA A 41 -22.25 -13.89 -5.27
CA ALA A 41 -22.40 -13.19 -4.02
C ALA A 41 -22.91 -11.76 -4.18
N MET A 42 -23.53 -11.26 -3.11
CA MET A 42 -23.90 -9.87 -2.95
C MET A 42 -23.26 -9.29 -1.70
N VAL A 43 -22.63 -8.12 -1.87
CA VAL A 43 -22.05 -7.32 -0.79
C VAL A 43 -22.93 -6.10 -0.57
N THR A 44 -23.35 -5.86 0.67
CA THR A 44 -24.12 -4.66 1.03
C THR A 44 -23.20 -3.67 1.73
N VAL A 45 -23.23 -2.43 1.27
CA VAL A 45 -22.44 -1.31 1.80
C VAL A 45 -23.41 -0.25 2.33
N GLN A 46 -23.19 0.21 3.55
CA GLN A 46 -23.91 1.32 4.16
C GLN A 46 -22.93 2.17 4.99
N ASP A 47 -23.05 3.50 4.89
CA ASP A 47 -22.21 4.44 5.63
C ASP A 47 -20.70 4.18 5.49
N GLY A 48 -20.26 3.79 4.28
CA GLY A 48 -18.88 3.53 3.96
C GLY A 48 -18.33 2.19 4.50
N LYS A 49 -19.18 1.34 5.08
CA LYS A 49 -18.82 0.02 5.62
C LYS A 49 -19.57 -1.10 4.94
N ILE A 50 -18.96 -2.27 4.90
CA ILE A 50 -19.61 -3.52 4.51
C ILE A 50 -20.50 -3.95 5.68
N THR A 51 -21.79 -4.17 5.42
CA THR A 51 -22.76 -4.62 6.44
C THR A 51 -23.15 -6.09 6.24
N ARG A 52 -23.08 -6.60 4.99
CA ARG A 52 -23.43 -8.00 4.69
C ARG A 52 -22.60 -8.51 3.51
N VAL A 53 -22.24 -9.79 3.58
CA VAL A 53 -21.71 -10.59 2.47
C VAL A 53 -22.46 -11.91 2.46
N GLY A 54 -22.96 -12.33 1.31
CA GLY A 54 -23.71 -13.58 1.20
C GLY A 54 -24.24 -13.84 -0.19
N PRO A 55 -25.06 -14.91 -0.38
CA PRO A 55 -25.67 -15.20 -1.67
C PRO A 55 -26.45 -14.03 -2.24
N ALA A 56 -26.38 -13.85 -3.56
CA ALA A 56 -27.12 -12.79 -4.25
C ALA A 56 -28.63 -13.00 -4.10
N GLN A 57 -29.33 -11.96 -3.65
CA GLN A 57 -30.77 -11.93 -3.48
C GLN A 57 -31.34 -10.58 -3.88
N GLY A 58 -32.43 -10.55 -4.64
CA GLY A 58 -33.07 -9.33 -5.12
C GLY A 58 -32.29 -8.64 -6.23
N VAL A 59 -32.69 -7.41 -6.51
CA VAL A 59 -32.07 -6.56 -7.56
C VAL A 59 -30.91 -5.77 -6.94
N PRO A 60 -29.68 -5.89 -7.46
CA PRO A 60 -28.55 -5.15 -6.94
C PRO A 60 -28.58 -3.67 -7.41
N THR A 61 -27.98 -2.77 -6.62
CA THR A 61 -27.70 -1.40 -7.03
C THR A 61 -26.63 -1.38 -8.14
N ILE A 62 -25.62 -2.27 -8.02
CA ILE A 62 -24.51 -2.43 -8.97
C ILE A 62 -24.41 -3.92 -9.30
N ASP A 63 -24.54 -4.30 -10.57
CA ASP A 63 -24.27 -5.65 -11.06
C ASP A 63 -22.94 -5.65 -11.82
N LEU A 64 -21.98 -6.38 -11.31
CA LEU A 64 -20.63 -6.50 -11.89
C LEU A 64 -20.52 -7.69 -12.87
N GLY A 65 -21.62 -8.39 -13.12
CA GLY A 65 -21.66 -9.53 -14.05
C GLY A 65 -20.67 -10.64 -13.65
N ASP A 66 -19.83 -11.05 -14.61
CA ASP A 66 -18.85 -12.13 -14.43
C ASP A 66 -17.56 -11.71 -13.68
N ALA A 67 -17.51 -10.48 -13.15
CA ALA A 67 -16.34 -9.99 -12.45
C ALA A 67 -16.11 -10.70 -11.10
N THR A 68 -14.87 -10.66 -10.64
CA THR A 68 -14.47 -11.01 -9.27
C THR A 68 -14.32 -9.74 -8.44
N LEU A 69 -15.03 -9.66 -7.33
CA LEU A 69 -14.92 -8.60 -6.33
C LEU A 69 -13.92 -9.00 -5.24
N LEU A 70 -13.01 -8.10 -4.89
CA LEU A 70 -11.96 -8.28 -3.89
C LEU A 70 -11.94 -7.10 -2.93
N PRO A 71 -11.22 -7.20 -1.77
CA PRO A 71 -10.85 -6.02 -1.00
C PRO A 71 -10.02 -5.09 -1.88
N GLY A 72 -10.07 -3.80 -1.60
CA GLY A 72 -9.17 -2.84 -2.21
C GLY A 72 -7.70 -3.22 -1.99
N PHE A 73 -6.89 -3.10 -3.03
CA PHE A 73 -5.48 -3.48 -3.00
C PHE A 73 -4.68 -2.52 -2.11
N ILE A 74 -3.64 -3.06 -1.46
CA ILE A 74 -2.79 -2.32 -0.53
C ILE A 74 -1.35 -2.43 -1.00
N ASP A 75 -0.67 -1.29 -1.15
CA ASP A 75 0.76 -1.22 -1.41
C ASP A 75 1.46 -0.60 -0.19
N THR A 76 2.29 -1.40 0.47
CA THR A 76 2.94 -0.99 1.73
C THR A 76 4.19 -0.15 1.52
N HIS A 77 4.64 0.03 0.27
CA HIS A 77 5.88 0.73 -0.03
C HIS A 77 5.83 1.45 -1.37
N VAL A 78 5.66 2.78 -1.35
CA VAL A 78 5.75 3.64 -2.53
C VAL A 78 6.51 4.93 -2.21
N HIS A 79 6.96 5.64 -3.25
CA HIS A 79 7.49 7.00 -3.20
C HIS A 79 6.60 7.90 -4.06
N ILE A 80 5.47 8.34 -3.51
CA ILE A 80 4.37 8.92 -4.28
C ILE A 80 4.73 10.25 -4.96
N ASP A 81 5.68 11.00 -4.43
CA ASP A 81 6.15 12.28 -4.99
C ASP A 81 7.26 12.11 -6.05
N TRP A 82 7.80 10.90 -6.24
CA TRP A 82 8.85 10.66 -7.23
C TRP A 82 8.25 10.62 -8.64
N HIS A 83 8.78 11.45 -9.53
CA HIS A 83 8.28 11.62 -10.89
C HIS A 83 9.41 11.89 -11.88
N PHE A 84 9.08 11.84 -13.15
CA PHE A 84 9.92 12.36 -14.22
C PHE A 84 9.50 13.81 -14.51
N ASP A 85 10.47 14.69 -14.70
CA ASP A 85 10.25 16.09 -15.05
C ASP A 85 9.72 16.27 -16.51
N ALA A 86 9.50 17.52 -16.90
CA ALA A 86 9.04 17.85 -18.25
C ALA A 86 10.01 17.42 -19.36
N GLN A 87 11.29 17.18 -19.03
CA GLN A 87 12.32 16.66 -19.95
C GLN A 87 12.34 15.13 -19.95
N GLY A 88 11.48 14.50 -19.16
CA GLY A 88 11.40 13.06 -19.02
C GLY A 88 12.51 12.44 -18.18
N ARG A 89 13.24 13.22 -17.38
CA ARG A 89 14.33 12.79 -16.50
C ARG A 89 13.81 12.63 -15.07
N TYR A 90 14.43 11.74 -14.31
CA TYR A 90 14.14 11.62 -12.87
C TYR A 90 14.47 12.93 -12.16
N HIS A 91 13.48 13.48 -11.48
CA HIS A 91 13.64 14.76 -10.81
C HIS A 91 14.24 14.59 -9.41
N THR A 92 15.33 15.33 -9.12
CA THR A 92 15.99 15.34 -7.81
C THR A 92 16.36 16.75 -7.31
N GLY A 93 16.09 17.76 -8.15
CA GLY A 93 16.40 19.14 -7.86
C GLY A 93 15.32 19.91 -7.10
N PRO A 94 15.55 21.17 -6.80
CA PRO A 94 14.50 22.07 -6.32
C PRO A 94 13.43 22.26 -7.38
N GLU A 95 12.17 22.19 -6.97
CA GLU A 95 11.02 22.51 -7.81
C GLU A 95 9.96 23.24 -6.99
N PRO A 96 9.04 23.99 -7.64
CA PRO A 96 7.90 24.59 -6.96
C PRO A 96 7.07 23.53 -6.23
N ALA A 97 6.68 23.81 -4.99
CA ALA A 97 5.91 22.84 -4.18
C ALA A 97 4.57 22.47 -4.82
N GLU A 98 3.95 23.42 -5.51
CA GLU A 98 2.71 23.22 -6.28
C GLU A 98 2.91 22.26 -7.45
N GLN A 99 4.05 22.33 -8.16
CA GLN A 99 4.37 21.41 -9.25
C GLN A 99 4.56 19.97 -8.74
N ASN A 100 5.33 19.79 -7.67
CA ASN A 100 5.50 18.50 -7.02
C ASN A 100 4.16 17.92 -6.55
N ALA A 101 3.29 18.75 -5.95
CA ALA A 101 1.98 18.33 -5.49
C ALA A 101 1.08 17.83 -6.63
N LEU A 102 1.18 18.42 -7.83
CA LEU A 102 0.43 17.97 -9.01
C LEU A 102 0.92 16.62 -9.52
N TYR A 103 2.24 16.39 -9.60
CA TYR A 103 2.81 15.08 -9.96
C TYR A 103 2.43 14.01 -8.94
N ALA A 104 2.52 14.33 -7.65
CA ALA A 104 2.12 13.40 -6.59
C ALA A 104 0.60 13.07 -6.64
N ALA A 105 -0.25 14.05 -6.97
CA ALA A 105 -1.69 13.84 -7.16
C ALA A 105 -1.98 12.98 -8.39
N GLU A 106 -1.27 13.17 -9.51
CA GLU A 106 -1.35 12.32 -10.70
C GLU A 106 -0.97 10.87 -10.36
N ASN A 107 0.17 10.66 -9.69
CA ASN A 107 0.63 9.35 -9.23
C ASN A 107 -0.41 8.68 -8.32
N ALA A 108 -1.01 9.43 -7.39
CA ALA A 108 -2.05 8.93 -6.50
C ALA A 108 -3.31 8.54 -7.27
N TYR A 109 -3.71 9.33 -8.26
CA TYR A 109 -4.87 9.05 -9.09
C TYR A 109 -4.70 7.77 -9.91
N VAL A 110 -3.59 7.62 -10.64
CA VAL A 110 -3.37 6.42 -11.48
C VAL A 110 -3.23 5.16 -10.62
N THR A 111 -2.65 5.28 -9.41
CA THR A 111 -2.54 4.18 -8.44
C THR A 111 -3.92 3.76 -7.92
N LEU A 112 -4.81 4.72 -7.59
CA LEU A 112 -6.20 4.42 -7.21
C LEU A 112 -6.95 3.74 -8.35
N MET A 113 -6.81 4.25 -9.58
CA MET A 113 -7.47 3.66 -10.77
C MET A 113 -6.97 2.25 -11.10
N ALA A 114 -5.75 1.90 -10.67
CA ALA A 114 -5.22 0.53 -10.72
C ALA A 114 -5.75 -0.40 -9.61
N GLY A 115 -6.66 0.09 -8.74
CA GLY A 115 -7.30 -0.70 -7.69
C GLY A 115 -6.64 -0.59 -6.31
N PHE A 116 -5.55 0.16 -6.17
CA PHE A 116 -4.91 0.36 -4.87
C PHE A 116 -5.65 1.43 -4.06
N THR A 117 -6.43 1.00 -3.08
CA THR A 117 -7.25 1.89 -2.24
C THR A 117 -6.50 2.40 -1.02
N THR A 118 -5.38 1.76 -0.66
CA THR A 118 -4.49 2.18 0.42
C THR A 118 -3.04 2.02 -0.01
N ILE A 119 -2.21 3.02 0.28
CA ILE A 119 -0.77 3.01 0.04
C ILE A 119 -0.01 3.58 1.24
N GLN A 120 1.26 3.17 1.39
CA GLN A 120 2.18 3.74 2.36
C GLN A 120 3.37 4.37 1.62
N SER A 121 3.45 5.72 1.65
CA SER A 121 4.56 6.47 1.05
C SER A 121 5.65 6.73 2.08
N VAL A 122 6.89 6.44 1.70
CA VAL A 122 8.00 6.43 2.66
C VAL A 122 9.13 7.40 2.29
N GLY A 123 8.83 8.38 1.44
CA GLY A 123 9.85 9.22 0.81
C GLY A 123 9.93 10.67 1.27
N SER A 124 8.81 11.36 1.54
CA SER A 124 8.80 12.82 1.52
C SER A 124 7.98 13.48 2.63
N PRO A 125 8.46 14.60 3.22
CA PRO A 125 7.64 15.46 4.06
C PRO A 125 6.46 16.10 3.31
N ARG A 126 6.54 16.23 1.98
CA ARG A 126 5.49 16.82 1.13
C ARG A 126 4.25 15.94 1.05
N ASP A 127 4.38 14.63 1.30
CA ASP A 127 3.27 13.66 1.32
C ASP A 127 2.13 14.07 2.26
N LYS A 128 2.44 14.83 3.33
CA LYS A 128 1.43 15.27 4.30
C LYS A 128 0.30 16.07 3.66
N ALA A 129 0.64 17.02 2.80
CA ALA A 129 -0.38 17.87 2.15
C ALA A 129 -1.30 17.04 1.24
N LEU A 130 -0.73 16.11 0.48
CA LEU A 130 -1.48 15.19 -0.38
C LEU A 130 -2.36 14.25 0.47
N ARG A 131 -1.80 13.62 1.51
CA ARG A 131 -2.53 12.75 2.45
C ARG A 131 -3.76 13.46 3.00
N ASP A 132 -3.56 14.65 3.52
CA ASP A 132 -4.60 15.42 4.18
C ASP A 132 -5.69 15.89 3.18
N ALA A 133 -5.32 16.22 1.92
CA ALA A 133 -6.27 16.55 0.85
C ALA A 133 -7.11 15.34 0.42
N ILE A 134 -6.47 14.16 0.27
CA ILE A 134 -7.19 12.91 -0.05
C ILE A 134 -8.12 12.50 1.11
N ALA A 135 -7.66 12.64 2.37
CA ALA A 135 -8.45 12.30 3.54
C ALA A 135 -9.72 13.16 3.68
N ARG A 136 -9.64 14.44 3.31
CA ARG A 136 -10.81 15.34 3.24
C ARG A 136 -11.73 15.09 2.03
N GLY A 137 -11.36 14.18 1.13
CA GLY A 137 -12.12 13.89 -0.09
C GLY A 137 -12.02 14.97 -1.18
N VAL A 138 -11.09 15.91 -1.06
CA VAL A 138 -10.86 17.01 -2.03
C VAL A 138 -10.20 16.46 -3.30
N LEU A 139 -9.26 15.51 -3.15
CA LEU A 139 -8.59 14.86 -4.25
C LEU A 139 -8.91 13.37 -4.30
N PRO A 140 -9.10 12.78 -5.49
CA PRO A 140 -9.14 11.34 -5.65
C PRO A 140 -7.73 10.76 -5.43
N GLY A 141 -7.66 9.70 -4.62
CA GLY A 141 -6.40 9.00 -4.35
C GLY A 141 -6.63 7.87 -3.35
N PRO A 142 -5.65 6.97 -3.18
CA PRO A 142 -5.67 5.95 -2.13
C PRO A 142 -5.70 6.58 -0.73
N ARG A 143 -6.11 5.85 0.29
CA ARG A 143 -5.76 6.20 1.67
C ARG A 143 -4.24 6.21 1.76
N LEU A 144 -3.66 7.36 2.06
CA LEU A 144 -2.23 7.57 2.10
C LEU A 144 -1.73 7.56 3.55
N LEU A 145 -0.79 6.67 3.86
CA LEU A 145 0.02 6.71 5.07
C LEU A 145 1.42 7.20 4.68
N THR A 146 2.09 7.95 5.57
CA THR A 146 3.41 8.49 5.23
C THR A 146 4.38 8.53 6.41
N SER A 147 5.67 8.29 6.12
CA SER A 147 6.78 8.43 7.07
C SER A 147 7.27 9.88 7.20
N LEU A 148 6.79 10.78 6.36
CA LEU A 148 7.27 12.17 6.27
C LEU A 148 8.80 12.27 6.14
N GLY A 149 9.38 11.43 5.29
CA GLY A 149 10.81 11.29 5.09
C GLY A 149 11.41 10.11 5.85
N GLN A 150 12.71 9.92 5.70
CA GLN A 150 13.43 8.73 6.14
C GLN A 150 14.57 9.08 7.11
N ILE A 151 15.00 8.13 7.93
CA ILE A 151 16.21 8.18 8.73
C ILE A 151 17.29 7.42 7.96
N SER A 152 18.25 8.13 7.37
CA SER A 152 19.30 7.57 6.51
C SER A 152 20.71 7.98 6.90
N ASP A 153 20.89 8.91 7.84
CA ASP A 153 22.20 9.31 8.32
C ASP A 153 22.77 8.27 9.28
N SER A 154 23.74 7.50 8.79
CA SER A 154 24.42 6.45 9.57
C SER A 154 25.35 6.98 10.68
N LYS A 155 25.59 8.29 10.74
CA LYS A 155 26.43 8.93 11.78
C LYS A 155 25.64 9.33 13.02
N MET A 156 24.30 9.29 12.96
CA MET A 156 23.46 9.61 14.10
C MET A 156 23.77 8.69 15.28
N THR A 157 23.90 9.26 16.45
CA THR A 157 23.96 8.50 17.70
C THR A 157 22.60 7.85 18.01
N PRO A 158 22.54 6.81 18.86
CA PRO A 158 21.27 6.23 19.29
C PRO A 158 20.30 7.26 19.89
N ASP A 159 20.78 8.29 20.61
CA ASP A 159 19.93 9.32 21.18
C ASP A 159 19.38 10.29 20.13
N GLU A 160 20.17 10.64 19.13
CA GLU A 160 19.71 11.42 17.98
C GLU A 160 18.65 10.66 17.18
N MET A 161 18.81 9.33 17.00
CA MET A 161 17.79 8.51 16.36
C MET A 161 16.47 8.51 17.15
N ARG A 162 16.51 8.38 18.49
CA ARG A 162 15.30 8.51 19.31
C ARG A 162 14.66 9.90 19.17
N ALA A 163 15.47 10.95 19.13
CA ALA A 163 14.98 12.31 18.97
C ALA A 163 14.31 12.51 17.59
N GLU A 164 14.90 11.98 16.52
CA GLU A 164 14.31 12.05 15.17
C GLU A 164 13.00 11.27 15.08
N VAL A 165 12.89 10.10 15.71
CA VAL A 165 11.63 9.33 15.78
C VAL A 165 10.54 10.14 16.50
N ARG A 166 10.87 10.77 17.65
CA ARG A 166 9.91 11.65 18.37
C ARG A 166 9.49 12.83 17.50
N LYS A 167 10.44 13.42 16.75
CA LYS A 167 10.14 14.50 15.82
C LYS A 167 9.18 14.02 14.71
N LYS A 168 9.42 12.87 14.08
CA LYS A 168 8.49 12.26 13.08
C LYS A 168 7.09 12.11 13.66
N LYS A 169 6.98 11.62 14.91
CA LYS A 169 5.68 11.51 15.59
C LYS A 169 5.00 12.86 15.75
N ALA A 170 5.74 13.88 16.21
CA ALA A 170 5.21 15.24 16.40
C ALA A 170 4.78 15.89 15.07
N ASP A 171 5.49 15.62 13.97
CA ASP A 171 5.17 16.10 12.63
C ASP A 171 3.92 15.41 12.04
N GLY A 172 3.47 14.31 12.67
CA GLY A 172 2.27 13.55 12.27
C GLY A 172 2.54 12.42 11.27
N ALA A 173 3.73 11.82 11.32
CA ALA A 173 4.04 10.60 10.55
C ALA A 173 3.21 9.41 11.06
N ASP A 174 2.85 8.51 10.13
CA ASP A 174 2.10 7.28 10.42
C ASP A 174 3.04 6.09 10.73
N LEU A 175 4.30 6.22 10.36
CA LEU A 175 5.37 5.24 10.58
C LEU A 175 6.73 5.92 10.53
N VAL A 176 7.80 5.15 10.83
CA VAL A 176 9.19 5.58 10.65
C VAL A 176 9.84 4.73 9.55
N LYS A 177 10.46 5.36 8.54
CA LYS A 177 11.30 4.71 7.53
C LYS A 177 12.77 4.84 7.94
N ILE A 178 13.50 3.73 7.95
CA ILE A 178 14.90 3.63 8.39
C ILE A 178 15.72 2.93 7.30
N PHE A 179 16.93 3.40 7.03
CA PHE A 179 17.88 2.77 6.11
C PHE A 179 18.97 2.08 6.91
N ALA A 180 18.88 0.75 7.06
CA ALA A 180 19.85 -0.07 7.80
C ALA A 180 20.98 -0.62 6.92
N SER A 181 20.85 -0.48 5.60
CA SER A 181 21.89 -0.84 4.64
C SER A 181 22.02 0.23 3.55
N ALA A 182 23.15 0.21 2.84
CA ALA A 182 23.29 0.89 1.57
C ALA A 182 22.30 0.34 0.54
N SER A 183 22.07 1.09 -0.54
CA SER A 183 21.29 0.61 -1.70
C SER A 183 21.95 -0.63 -2.31
N ILE A 184 21.16 -1.46 -3.01
CA ILE A 184 21.71 -2.57 -3.80
C ILE A 184 22.66 -2.07 -4.90
N ARG A 185 22.49 -0.85 -5.38
CA ARG A 185 23.41 -0.17 -6.31
C ARG A 185 24.80 0.01 -5.73
N ASP A 186 24.88 0.16 -4.41
CA ASP A 186 26.11 0.35 -3.63
C ASP A 186 26.50 -0.93 -2.86
N GLY A 187 26.02 -2.08 -3.30
CA GLY A 187 26.37 -3.41 -2.75
C GLY A 187 25.58 -3.84 -1.51
N GLY A 188 24.61 -3.04 -1.03
CA GLY A 188 23.69 -3.43 0.05
C GLY A 188 24.32 -3.66 1.43
N VAL A 189 25.54 -3.15 1.68
CA VAL A 189 26.28 -3.35 2.94
C VAL A 189 25.55 -2.72 4.14
N PRO A 190 25.68 -3.29 5.38
CA PRO A 190 25.09 -2.70 6.57
C PRO A 190 25.62 -1.28 6.84
N THR A 191 24.74 -0.35 7.19
CA THR A 191 25.11 1.04 7.51
C THR A 191 24.83 1.42 8.97
N LEU A 192 23.87 0.74 9.63
CA LEU A 192 23.52 1.00 11.02
C LEU A 192 23.99 -0.12 11.94
N SER A 193 24.40 0.25 13.16
CA SER A 193 24.72 -0.69 14.24
C SER A 193 23.46 -1.29 14.85
N GLN A 194 23.60 -2.31 15.72
CA GLN A 194 22.50 -2.87 16.48
C GLN A 194 21.89 -1.81 17.42
N GLU A 195 22.75 -1.05 18.13
CA GLU A 195 22.33 -0.03 19.10
C GLU A 195 21.52 1.09 18.44
N GLN A 196 21.88 1.47 17.20
CA GLN A 196 21.15 2.47 16.42
C GLN A 196 19.75 1.94 16.04
N LEU A 197 19.64 0.70 15.59
CA LEU A 197 18.34 0.09 15.28
C LEU A 197 17.48 -0.17 16.52
N ASP A 198 18.10 -0.61 17.63
CA ASP A 198 17.40 -0.75 18.91
C ASP A 198 16.81 0.58 19.37
N ALA A 199 17.57 1.67 19.22
CA ALA A 199 17.11 3.00 19.55
C ALA A 199 15.96 3.46 18.67
N ALA A 200 16.08 3.32 17.33
CA ALA A 200 15.09 3.79 16.38
C ALA A 200 13.78 2.98 16.45
N CYS A 201 13.88 1.63 16.38
CA CYS A 201 12.68 0.78 16.40
C CYS A 201 12.04 0.70 17.79
N GLY A 202 12.86 0.71 18.87
CA GLY A 202 12.36 0.77 20.24
C GLY A 202 11.59 2.06 20.53
N GLU A 203 12.13 3.22 20.12
CA GLU A 203 11.45 4.50 20.27
C GLU A 203 10.18 4.56 19.38
N ALA A 204 10.24 4.07 18.13
CA ALA A 204 9.05 4.02 17.28
C ALA A 204 7.91 3.25 17.97
N LYS A 205 8.20 2.09 18.54
CA LYS A 205 7.24 1.29 19.31
C LYS A 205 6.71 2.05 20.54
N ALA A 206 7.59 2.74 21.28
CA ALA A 206 7.20 3.55 22.45
C ALA A 206 6.26 4.71 22.06
N GLN A 207 6.44 5.30 20.88
CA GLN A 207 5.60 6.36 20.34
C GLN A 207 4.32 5.83 19.64
N GLY A 208 4.09 4.51 19.62
CA GLY A 208 2.97 3.90 18.90
C GLY A 208 3.10 4.00 17.38
N LEU A 209 4.32 4.13 16.86
CA LEU A 209 4.62 4.10 15.45
C LEU A 209 5.12 2.72 15.02
N ARG A 210 4.84 2.35 13.79
CA ARG A 210 5.45 1.20 13.11
C ARG A 210 6.79 1.64 12.53
N SER A 211 7.73 0.69 12.36
CA SER A 211 9.02 0.90 11.74
C SER A 211 9.16 0.04 10.50
N MET A 212 9.65 0.64 9.41
CA MET A 212 9.90 0.02 8.13
C MET A 212 11.36 0.20 7.76
N VAL A 213 12.08 -0.89 7.52
CA VAL A 213 13.52 -0.90 7.44
C VAL A 213 14.01 -1.39 6.07
N HIS A 214 14.64 -0.49 5.32
CA HIS A 214 15.42 -0.84 4.13
C HIS A 214 16.66 -1.64 4.55
N ALA A 215 16.74 -2.90 4.13
CA ALA A 215 17.84 -3.81 4.50
C ALA A 215 18.06 -4.85 3.41
N HIS A 216 19.20 -4.77 2.70
CA HIS A 216 19.57 -5.73 1.67
C HIS A 216 20.41 -6.89 2.19
N SER A 217 21.38 -6.64 3.11
CA SER A 217 22.26 -7.67 3.62
C SER A 217 21.62 -8.52 4.71
N PRO A 218 22.00 -9.80 4.85
CA PRO A 218 21.50 -10.65 5.93
C PRO A 218 21.73 -10.04 7.32
N GLU A 219 22.88 -9.41 7.54
CA GLU A 219 23.20 -8.79 8.83
C GLU A 219 22.29 -7.60 9.14
N SER A 220 22.02 -6.71 8.16
CA SER A 220 21.09 -5.59 8.38
C SER A 220 19.66 -6.08 8.67
N MET A 221 19.20 -7.13 7.98
CA MET A 221 17.93 -7.77 8.23
C MET A 221 17.83 -8.36 9.65
N MET A 222 18.87 -9.10 10.06
CA MET A 222 18.91 -9.72 11.40
C MET A 222 18.99 -8.67 12.51
N ARG A 223 19.75 -7.58 12.32
CA ARG A 223 19.76 -6.44 13.26
C ARG A 223 18.38 -5.82 13.41
N ALA A 224 17.68 -5.56 12.30
CA ALA A 224 16.32 -5.04 12.33
C ALA A 224 15.34 -5.98 13.04
N ALA A 225 15.46 -7.29 12.82
CA ALA A 225 14.65 -8.30 13.50
C ALA A 225 14.91 -8.34 15.01
N ARG A 226 16.19 -8.29 15.45
CA ARG A 226 16.56 -8.25 16.89
C ARG A 226 16.04 -6.98 17.56
N ALA A 227 16.08 -5.85 16.86
CA ALA A 227 15.56 -4.56 17.34
C ALA A 227 14.03 -4.50 17.44
N GLY A 228 13.31 -5.54 16.97
CA GLY A 228 11.85 -5.58 16.97
C GLY A 228 11.20 -4.59 16.01
N CYS A 229 11.85 -4.27 14.90
CA CYS A 229 11.29 -3.47 13.82
C CYS A 229 10.07 -4.18 13.19
N THR A 230 9.11 -3.43 12.65
CA THR A 230 7.83 -4.00 12.18
C THR A 230 7.96 -4.70 10.83
N VAL A 231 8.63 -4.08 9.86
CA VAL A 231 8.79 -4.57 8.49
C VAL A 231 10.24 -4.44 8.05
N VAL A 232 10.76 -5.47 7.38
CA VAL A 232 12.04 -5.44 6.65
C VAL A 232 11.74 -5.51 5.15
N GLU A 233 12.37 -4.63 4.38
CA GLU A 233 12.15 -4.48 2.95
C GLU A 233 13.36 -4.91 2.13
N HIS A 234 13.07 -5.31 0.90
CA HIS A 234 13.98 -5.75 -0.15
C HIS A 234 14.64 -7.11 0.14
N GLY A 235 15.52 -7.19 1.11
CA GLY A 235 16.25 -8.44 1.39
C GLY A 235 16.98 -9.00 0.17
N GLY A 236 17.47 -8.15 -0.74
CA GLY A 236 18.01 -8.60 -2.03
C GLY A 236 19.17 -9.60 -1.94
N LEU A 237 19.84 -9.66 -0.77
CA LEU A 237 20.91 -10.59 -0.44
C LEU A 237 20.54 -11.52 0.72
N ALA A 238 19.24 -11.71 0.99
CA ALA A 238 18.76 -12.48 2.13
C ALA A 238 19.25 -13.93 2.09
N THR A 239 19.63 -14.43 3.27
CA THR A 239 19.93 -15.85 3.49
C THR A 239 18.72 -16.55 4.16
N PRO A 240 18.64 -17.89 4.09
CA PRO A 240 17.61 -18.64 4.81
C PRO A 240 17.58 -18.35 6.32
N ASP A 241 18.73 -18.13 6.96
CA ASP A 241 18.81 -17.80 8.39
C ASP A 241 18.23 -16.42 8.70
N ALA A 242 18.47 -15.42 7.84
CA ALA A 242 17.89 -14.10 7.99
C ALA A 242 16.36 -14.15 7.84
N LEU A 243 15.85 -14.85 6.82
CA LEU A 243 14.40 -15.04 6.61
C LEU A 243 13.74 -15.79 7.77
N LYS A 244 14.40 -16.84 8.27
CA LYS A 244 13.95 -17.59 9.45
C LYS A 244 13.86 -16.69 10.69
N MET A 245 14.87 -15.84 10.92
CA MET A 245 14.87 -14.90 12.04
C MET A 245 13.70 -13.89 11.93
N LEU A 246 13.38 -13.38 10.73
CA LEU A 246 12.19 -12.52 10.55
C LEU A 246 10.93 -13.26 10.97
N ALA A 247 10.74 -14.51 10.52
CA ALA A 247 9.58 -15.31 10.86
C ALA A 247 9.48 -15.59 12.37
N GLU A 248 10.60 -15.97 13.03
CA GLU A 248 10.66 -16.24 14.48
C GLU A 248 10.42 -15.01 15.36
N ARG A 249 10.73 -13.82 14.83
CA ARG A 249 10.54 -12.52 15.52
C ARG A 249 9.25 -11.81 15.13
N ASP A 250 8.38 -12.46 14.36
CA ASP A 250 7.11 -11.90 13.87
C ASP A 250 7.25 -10.59 13.07
N VAL A 251 8.39 -10.43 12.35
CA VAL A 251 8.68 -9.30 11.50
C VAL A 251 8.14 -9.57 10.09
N TYR A 252 7.41 -8.61 9.54
CA TYR A 252 6.94 -8.71 8.16
C TYR A 252 8.09 -8.55 7.16
N PHE A 253 7.97 -9.22 6.02
CA PHE A 253 8.95 -9.14 4.94
C PHE A 253 8.30 -8.61 3.65
N ASP A 254 8.92 -7.61 3.04
CA ASP A 254 8.52 -7.02 1.76
C ASP A 254 9.62 -7.19 0.71
N PRO A 255 9.56 -8.20 -0.15
CA PRO A 255 10.66 -8.58 -1.04
C PRO A 255 10.88 -7.65 -2.24
N ASN A 256 9.88 -6.90 -2.72
CA ASN A 256 9.95 -5.96 -3.87
C ASN A 256 10.64 -6.56 -5.11
N ILE A 257 10.17 -7.72 -5.59
CA ILE A 257 10.86 -8.45 -6.68
C ILE A 257 10.37 -8.13 -8.09
N GLY A 258 9.18 -7.50 -8.22
CA GLY A 258 8.43 -7.47 -9.48
C GLY A 258 8.35 -6.12 -10.18
N LEU A 259 8.60 -4.99 -9.51
CA LEU A 259 8.39 -3.68 -10.11
C LEU A 259 9.63 -2.79 -10.11
N VAL A 260 10.18 -2.46 -8.95
CA VAL A 260 11.14 -1.35 -8.83
C VAL A 260 12.40 -1.52 -9.67
N THR A 261 13.06 -2.68 -9.58
CA THR A 261 14.31 -2.92 -10.30
C THR A 261 14.08 -2.98 -11.81
N GLN A 262 13.00 -3.64 -12.25
CA GLN A 262 12.62 -3.68 -13.66
C GLN A 262 12.29 -2.28 -14.19
N ASN A 263 11.58 -1.47 -13.41
CA ASN A 263 11.26 -0.08 -13.80
C ASN A 263 12.54 0.76 -13.98
N TYR A 264 13.54 0.61 -13.10
CA TYR A 264 14.82 1.30 -13.26
C TYR A 264 15.53 0.87 -14.55
N LEU A 265 15.59 -0.42 -14.84
CA LEU A 265 16.26 -0.94 -16.04
C LEU A 265 15.53 -0.51 -17.32
N GLU A 266 14.20 -0.61 -17.35
CA GLU A 266 13.37 -0.18 -18.48
C GLU A 266 13.48 1.33 -18.75
N ASN A 267 13.68 2.14 -17.71
CA ASN A 267 13.83 3.58 -17.78
C ASN A 267 15.26 4.06 -17.57
N LYS A 268 16.29 3.19 -17.75
CA LYS A 268 17.70 3.52 -17.50
C LYS A 268 18.12 4.89 -18.04
N PRO A 269 17.82 5.28 -19.31
CA PRO A 269 18.21 6.58 -19.84
C PRO A 269 17.64 7.78 -19.06
N ARG A 270 16.52 7.59 -18.36
CA ARG A 270 15.84 8.64 -17.59
C ARG A 270 16.44 8.83 -16.20
N PHE A 271 17.16 7.83 -15.67
CA PHE A 271 17.81 7.86 -14.37
C PHE A 271 19.33 8.05 -14.46
N LEU A 272 19.97 7.51 -15.50
CA LEU A 272 21.42 7.44 -15.63
C LEU A 272 22.10 8.81 -15.47
N GLY A 273 23.14 8.86 -14.62
CA GLY A 273 23.90 10.05 -14.30
C GLY A 273 23.31 10.92 -13.18
N ILE A 274 22.22 10.47 -12.51
CA ILE A 274 21.58 11.18 -11.40
C ILE A 274 21.91 10.43 -10.09
N GLY A 275 22.59 11.10 -9.15
CA GLY A 275 22.99 10.47 -7.88
C GLY A 275 23.81 9.19 -8.10
N ASN A 276 23.42 8.09 -7.44
CA ASN A 276 24.08 6.79 -7.57
C ASN A 276 23.47 5.89 -8.69
N TYR A 277 22.71 6.47 -9.63
CA TYR A 277 22.29 5.77 -10.85
C TYR A 277 23.40 5.83 -11.91
N THR A 278 24.50 5.15 -11.63
CA THR A 278 25.67 5.02 -12.52
C THR A 278 25.60 3.73 -13.33
N GLU A 279 26.47 3.55 -14.31
CA GLU A 279 26.57 2.28 -15.06
C GLU A 279 26.86 1.09 -14.12
N GLU A 280 27.75 1.28 -13.14
CA GLU A 280 28.07 0.28 -12.12
C GLU A 280 26.84 -0.01 -11.22
N GLY A 281 26.07 1.01 -10.86
CA GLY A 281 24.84 0.88 -10.10
C GLY A 281 23.79 0.05 -10.87
N PHE A 282 23.62 0.29 -12.17
CA PHE A 282 22.76 -0.52 -13.02
C PHE A 282 23.25 -1.96 -13.16
N ALA A 283 24.56 -2.18 -13.33
CA ALA A 283 25.13 -3.53 -13.36
C ALA A 283 24.92 -4.28 -12.02
N SER A 284 24.94 -3.57 -10.89
CA SER A 284 24.61 -4.14 -9.58
C SER A 284 23.13 -4.55 -9.49
N MET A 285 22.21 -3.74 -10.02
CA MET A 285 20.79 -4.09 -10.09
C MET A 285 20.52 -5.30 -10.98
N GLU A 286 21.18 -5.41 -12.14
CA GLU A 286 21.08 -6.57 -13.03
C GLU A 286 21.55 -7.87 -12.32
N LYS A 287 22.66 -7.82 -11.58
CA LYS A 287 23.13 -8.94 -10.76
C LYS A 287 22.12 -9.32 -9.68
N ALA A 288 21.52 -8.33 -9.01
CA ALA A 288 20.50 -8.58 -7.98
C ALA A 288 19.25 -9.26 -8.56
N LEU A 289 18.84 -8.92 -9.80
CA LEU A 289 17.74 -9.59 -10.47
C LEU A 289 17.96 -11.09 -10.69
N VAL A 290 19.21 -11.51 -10.96
CA VAL A 290 19.55 -12.93 -11.11
C VAL A 290 19.36 -13.69 -9.79
N LEU A 291 19.58 -13.03 -8.66
CA LEU A 291 19.46 -13.63 -7.32
C LEU A 291 18.02 -13.61 -6.76
N LYS A 292 17.13 -12.78 -7.31
CA LYS A 292 15.80 -12.55 -6.75
C LYS A 292 14.96 -13.82 -6.64
N ASP A 293 14.99 -14.70 -7.65
CA ASP A 293 14.16 -15.91 -7.68
C ASP A 293 14.60 -16.92 -6.62
N ALA A 294 15.91 -17.03 -6.40
CA ALA A 294 16.47 -17.88 -5.35
C ALA A 294 16.09 -17.35 -3.96
N MET A 295 16.21 -16.05 -3.73
CA MET A 295 15.82 -15.38 -2.49
C MET A 295 14.31 -15.55 -2.25
N PHE A 296 13.48 -15.26 -3.25
CA PHE A 296 12.03 -15.36 -3.11
C PHE A 296 11.56 -16.80 -2.92
N THR A 297 12.20 -17.77 -3.59
CA THR A 297 11.96 -19.21 -3.37
C THR A 297 12.29 -19.60 -1.93
N ALA A 298 13.39 -19.09 -1.35
CA ALA A 298 13.74 -19.31 0.05
C ALA A 298 12.69 -18.68 0.99
N ALA A 299 12.21 -17.46 0.67
CA ALA A 299 11.17 -16.80 1.43
C ALA A 299 9.85 -17.61 1.42
N LEU A 300 9.42 -18.11 0.25
CA LEU A 300 8.23 -18.97 0.14
C LEU A 300 8.33 -20.28 0.94
N LYS A 301 9.54 -20.80 1.12
CA LYS A 301 9.81 -22.04 1.91
C LYS A 301 9.99 -21.77 3.39
N THR A 302 10.11 -20.51 3.82
CA THR A 302 10.30 -20.16 5.23
C THR A 302 8.96 -20.24 5.98
N PRO A 303 8.78 -21.17 6.93
CA PRO A 303 7.53 -21.31 7.65
C PRO A 303 7.17 -20.05 8.44
N ASN A 304 5.90 -19.69 8.44
CA ASN A 304 5.34 -18.54 9.18
C ASN A 304 5.91 -17.15 8.78
N LEU A 305 6.69 -17.05 7.71
CA LEU A 305 7.15 -15.76 7.22
C LEU A 305 5.96 -14.99 6.62
N LYS A 306 5.65 -13.83 7.19
CA LYS A 306 4.56 -12.97 6.74
C LYS A 306 5.06 -12.04 5.65
N MET A 307 4.77 -12.35 4.38
CA MET A 307 5.12 -11.49 3.26
C MET A 307 4.02 -10.50 2.97
N VAL A 308 4.35 -9.21 3.02
CA VAL A 308 3.47 -8.10 2.61
C VAL A 308 3.67 -7.77 1.14
N MET A 309 2.78 -6.96 0.59
CA MET A 309 2.87 -6.48 -0.78
C MET A 309 3.26 -5.00 -0.78
N GLY A 310 4.51 -4.72 -1.09
CA GLY A 310 5.03 -3.41 -1.42
C GLY A 310 5.76 -3.46 -2.75
N THR A 311 5.76 -2.35 -3.47
CA THR A 311 6.33 -2.29 -4.82
C THR A 311 7.60 -1.48 -4.90
N ASP A 312 7.84 -0.61 -3.93
CA ASP A 312 8.83 0.46 -4.02
C ASP A 312 8.61 1.31 -5.29
N ALA A 313 7.33 1.62 -5.59
CA ALA A 313 6.98 2.38 -6.79
C ALA A 313 7.58 3.78 -6.74
N VAL A 314 8.36 4.08 -7.78
CA VAL A 314 9.11 5.31 -8.00
C VAL A 314 8.66 5.97 -9.31
N ALA A 315 9.37 6.99 -9.78
CA ALA A 315 9.10 7.65 -11.07
C ALA A 315 8.92 6.63 -12.21
N GLY A 316 7.80 6.70 -12.90
CA GLY A 316 7.41 5.81 -14.00
C GLY A 316 6.74 4.49 -13.58
N ALA A 317 6.68 4.18 -12.29
CA ALA A 317 6.13 2.91 -11.78
C ALA A 317 4.69 3.03 -11.26
N HIS A 318 4.22 4.23 -10.91
CA HIS A 318 2.90 4.44 -10.35
C HIS A 318 1.78 4.00 -11.30
N GLY A 319 0.77 3.32 -10.78
CA GLY A 319 -0.29 2.68 -11.56
C GLY A 319 0.09 1.31 -12.15
N GLN A 320 1.37 0.91 -12.08
CA GLN A 320 1.87 -0.40 -12.51
C GLN A 320 2.12 -1.36 -11.33
N ASN A 321 1.68 -1.01 -10.15
CA ASN A 321 1.95 -1.71 -8.88
C ASN A 321 1.62 -3.21 -8.95
N MET A 322 0.62 -3.62 -9.76
CA MET A 322 0.24 -5.02 -9.90
C MET A 322 1.34 -5.90 -10.53
N ARG A 323 2.35 -5.32 -11.19
CA ARG A 323 3.51 -6.07 -11.73
C ARG A 323 4.24 -6.84 -10.62
N GLU A 324 4.26 -6.31 -9.41
CA GLU A 324 4.84 -7.00 -8.24
C GLU A 324 4.15 -8.34 -7.99
N VAL A 325 2.82 -8.34 -7.94
CA VAL A 325 2.01 -9.55 -7.69
C VAL A 325 2.20 -10.58 -8.80
N LEU A 326 2.21 -10.12 -10.06
CA LEU A 326 2.39 -11.01 -11.21
C LEU A 326 3.75 -11.70 -11.19
N GLU A 327 4.81 -10.96 -10.88
CA GLU A 327 6.15 -11.54 -10.79
C GLU A 327 6.27 -12.51 -9.62
N ARG A 328 5.67 -12.21 -8.45
CA ARG A 328 5.62 -13.14 -7.32
C ARG A 328 4.96 -14.46 -7.67
N VAL A 329 3.85 -14.42 -8.40
CA VAL A 329 3.15 -15.65 -8.86
C VAL A 329 3.98 -16.40 -9.89
N LYS A 330 4.61 -15.70 -10.83
CA LYS A 330 5.54 -16.28 -11.79
C LYS A 330 6.74 -16.94 -11.11
N SER A 331 7.25 -16.37 -10.01
CA SER A 331 8.32 -16.91 -9.18
C SER A 331 7.85 -17.95 -8.15
N GLY A 332 6.60 -18.44 -8.25
CA GLY A 332 6.10 -19.62 -7.53
C GLY A 332 5.15 -19.36 -6.35
N GLN A 333 4.79 -18.12 -6.05
CA GLN A 333 3.74 -17.85 -5.06
C GLN A 333 2.37 -18.27 -5.62
N LYS A 334 1.55 -18.96 -4.81
CA LYS A 334 0.20 -19.32 -5.26
C LYS A 334 -0.65 -18.05 -5.44
N PRO A 335 -1.51 -17.98 -6.46
CA PRO A 335 -2.34 -16.80 -6.70
C PRO A 335 -3.16 -16.34 -5.48
N MET A 336 -3.76 -17.27 -4.73
CA MET A 336 -4.51 -16.92 -3.52
C MET A 336 -3.60 -16.34 -2.43
N ASP A 337 -2.41 -16.91 -2.22
CA ASP A 337 -1.46 -16.40 -1.21
C ASP A 337 -0.96 -15.01 -1.58
N ALA A 338 -0.79 -14.74 -2.88
CA ALA A 338 -0.45 -13.41 -3.39
C ALA A 338 -1.58 -12.39 -3.16
N ILE A 339 -2.85 -12.80 -3.36
CA ILE A 339 -4.03 -11.97 -3.05
C ILE A 339 -4.11 -11.68 -1.54
N VAL A 340 -3.87 -12.68 -0.68
CA VAL A 340 -3.84 -12.50 0.78
C VAL A 340 -2.70 -11.56 1.21
N SER A 341 -1.52 -11.67 0.58
CA SER A 341 -0.41 -10.71 0.77
C SER A 341 -0.82 -9.28 0.37
N LEU A 342 -1.48 -9.14 -0.80
CA LEU A 342 -1.95 -7.87 -1.37
C LEU A 342 -3.04 -7.19 -0.51
N THR A 343 -3.72 -7.93 0.36
CA THR A 343 -4.90 -7.49 1.08
C THR A 343 -4.75 -7.60 2.59
N SER A 344 -5.11 -8.71 3.21
CA SER A 344 -5.20 -8.82 4.67
C SER A 344 -3.86 -8.80 5.39
N ILE A 345 -2.79 -9.42 4.85
CA ILE A 345 -1.45 -9.38 5.48
C ILE A 345 -0.90 -7.96 5.41
N SER A 346 -1.00 -7.28 4.26
CA SER A 346 -0.61 -5.88 4.12
C SER A 346 -1.42 -4.96 5.03
N ALA A 347 -2.74 -5.17 5.16
CA ALA A 347 -3.57 -4.42 6.10
C ALA A 347 -3.11 -4.60 7.56
N ALA A 348 -2.74 -5.81 7.95
CA ALA A 348 -2.24 -6.11 9.29
C ALA A 348 -0.90 -5.41 9.55
N SER A 349 0.04 -5.47 8.59
CA SER A 349 1.37 -4.86 8.72
C SER A 349 1.33 -3.34 8.89
N ILE A 350 0.34 -2.69 8.25
CA ILE A 350 0.12 -1.24 8.39
C ILE A 350 -0.78 -0.87 9.58
N GLY A 351 -1.13 -1.83 10.44
CA GLY A 351 -1.95 -1.61 11.64
C GLY A 351 -3.44 -1.41 11.37
N MET A 352 -3.92 -1.73 10.17
CA MET A 352 -5.31 -1.51 9.75
C MET A 352 -6.11 -2.81 9.53
N GLY A 353 -5.60 -3.98 9.90
CA GLY A 353 -6.24 -5.29 9.64
C GLY A 353 -7.64 -5.48 10.22
N LYS A 354 -8.05 -4.63 11.19
CA LYS A 354 -9.42 -4.62 11.73
C LYS A 354 -10.36 -3.65 10.97
N GLN A 355 -9.85 -2.93 9.97
CA GLN A 355 -10.59 -1.88 9.26
C GLN A 355 -10.70 -2.15 7.76
N ILE A 356 -9.63 -2.68 7.15
CA ILE A 356 -9.50 -2.92 5.70
C ILE A 356 -8.82 -4.26 5.42
N GLY A 357 -8.74 -4.65 4.15
CA GLY A 357 -8.02 -5.84 3.69
C GLY A 357 -8.86 -7.10 3.65
N ALA A 358 -10.15 -7.03 4.01
CA ALA A 358 -11.09 -8.14 3.86
C ALA A 358 -12.47 -7.67 3.40
N VAL A 359 -13.18 -8.52 2.64
CA VAL A 359 -14.60 -8.33 2.32
C VAL A 359 -15.41 -9.04 3.40
N ALA A 360 -15.65 -8.33 4.51
CA ALA A 360 -16.36 -8.85 5.66
C ALA A 360 -17.20 -7.76 6.34
N PRO A 361 -18.31 -8.13 7.03
CA PRO A 361 -19.10 -7.15 7.80
C PRO A 361 -18.25 -6.39 8.83
N GLY A 362 -18.47 -5.07 8.92
CA GLY A 362 -17.73 -4.15 9.79
C GLY A 362 -16.49 -3.51 9.14
N MET A 363 -15.95 -4.09 8.08
CA MET A 363 -14.81 -3.53 7.33
C MET A 363 -15.23 -2.30 6.53
N ALA A 364 -14.31 -1.39 6.28
CA ALA A 364 -14.51 -0.31 5.34
C ALA A 364 -14.82 -0.86 3.94
N ALA A 365 -15.73 -0.21 3.24
CA ALA A 365 -16.07 -0.57 1.86
C ALA A 365 -14.98 -0.06 0.90
N ASP A 366 -13.78 -0.62 1.04
CA ASP A 366 -12.67 -0.51 0.10
C ASP A 366 -12.70 -1.77 -0.76
N LEU A 367 -13.21 -1.65 -1.99
CA LEU A 367 -13.55 -2.78 -2.86
C LEU A 367 -13.02 -2.55 -4.27
N VAL A 368 -12.54 -3.61 -4.89
CA VAL A 368 -12.09 -3.62 -6.29
C VAL A 368 -12.73 -4.79 -7.03
N ALA A 369 -13.26 -4.55 -8.23
CA ALA A 369 -13.64 -5.65 -9.10
C ALA A 369 -12.74 -5.72 -10.32
N VAL A 370 -12.39 -6.96 -10.69
CA VAL A 370 -11.57 -7.27 -11.86
C VAL A 370 -12.31 -8.18 -12.83
N ALA A 371 -12.01 -8.06 -14.14
CA ALA A 371 -12.57 -8.95 -15.15
C ALA A 371 -11.94 -10.34 -15.05
N GLY A 372 -12.79 -11.38 -14.90
CA GLY A 372 -12.35 -12.79 -14.84
C GLY A 372 -12.05 -13.28 -13.43
N ASN A 373 -11.29 -14.38 -13.37
CA ASN A 373 -10.95 -15.09 -12.13
C ASN A 373 -9.45 -14.98 -11.81
N PRO A 374 -9.03 -14.14 -10.83
CA PRO A 374 -7.62 -13.93 -10.52
C PRO A 374 -6.94 -15.14 -9.84
N ILE A 375 -7.70 -16.11 -9.39
CA ILE A 375 -7.15 -17.36 -8.82
C ILE A 375 -6.71 -18.30 -9.93
N ALA A 376 -7.43 -18.32 -11.06
CA ALA A 376 -7.10 -19.14 -12.22
C ALA A 376 -6.15 -18.42 -13.19
N ASP A 377 -6.29 -17.11 -13.31
CA ASP A 377 -5.50 -16.24 -14.18
C ASP A 377 -5.14 -14.97 -13.40
N VAL A 378 -3.95 -14.93 -12.82
CA VAL A 378 -3.50 -13.80 -12.00
C VAL A 378 -3.47 -12.48 -12.75
N ASP A 379 -3.31 -12.49 -14.08
CA ASP A 379 -3.38 -11.30 -14.94
C ASP A 379 -4.75 -10.60 -14.87
N ALA A 380 -5.80 -11.30 -14.41
CA ALA A 380 -7.09 -10.68 -14.14
C ALA A 380 -6.99 -9.49 -13.16
N LEU A 381 -6.04 -9.52 -12.23
CA LEU A 381 -5.84 -8.42 -11.26
C LEU A 381 -5.51 -7.08 -11.92
N ARG A 382 -4.99 -7.07 -13.15
CA ARG A 382 -4.74 -5.84 -13.93
C ARG A 382 -6.00 -5.30 -14.63
N ARG A 383 -7.03 -6.13 -14.80
CA ARG A 383 -8.26 -5.78 -15.54
C ARG A 383 -9.30 -5.19 -14.59
N VAL A 384 -8.94 -4.07 -13.93
CA VAL A 384 -9.79 -3.40 -12.95
C VAL A 384 -10.99 -2.76 -13.66
N LEU A 385 -12.19 -3.12 -13.23
CA LEU A 385 -13.47 -2.61 -13.75
C LEU A 385 -14.13 -1.63 -12.78
N PHE A 386 -13.93 -1.84 -11.48
CA PHE A 386 -14.61 -1.09 -10.44
C PHE A 386 -13.65 -0.81 -9.28
N VAL A 387 -13.72 0.41 -8.74
CA VAL A 387 -12.96 0.83 -7.55
C VAL A 387 -13.86 1.61 -6.62
N MET A 388 -14.01 1.14 -5.39
CA MET A 388 -14.70 1.81 -4.29
C MET A 388 -13.73 1.99 -3.11
N LYS A 389 -13.72 3.16 -2.50
CA LYS A 389 -12.95 3.45 -1.28
C LYS A 389 -13.85 4.16 -0.28
N GLY A 390 -13.99 3.60 0.93
CA GLY A 390 -14.87 4.14 1.97
C GLY A 390 -16.32 4.28 1.52
N GLY A 391 -16.82 3.37 0.68
CA GLY A 391 -18.16 3.40 0.12
C GLY A 391 -18.36 4.37 -1.06
N ARG A 392 -17.37 5.19 -1.41
CA ARG A 392 -17.43 6.09 -2.58
C ARG A 392 -16.83 5.39 -3.80
N VAL A 393 -17.58 5.38 -4.90
CA VAL A 393 -17.14 4.85 -6.21
C VAL A 393 -16.23 5.87 -6.89
N TYR A 394 -15.05 5.41 -7.33
CA TYR A 394 -14.05 6.19 -8.08
C TYR A 394 -13.93 5.71 -9.52
N ARG A 395 -14.16 4.41 -9.75
CA ARG A 395 -14.27 3.79 -11.08
C ARG A 395 -15.50 2.89 -11.07
N GLY A 396 -16.40 3.07 -11.99
CA GLY A 396 -17.66 2.32 -12.07
C GLY A 396 -17.90 1.68 -13.42
N VAL A 397 -18.78 0.67 -13.45
CA VAL A 397 -19.43 0.19 -14.68
C VAL A 397 -20.74 0.97 -14.83
N THR A 398 -20.94 1.60 -15.96
CA THR A 398 -22.25 2.16 -16.31
C THR A 398 -23.23 1.01 -16.59
N GLY A 399 -24.55 1.21 -16.30
CA GLY A 399 -25.59 0.18 -16.40
C GLY A 399 -25.78 -0.51 -17.77
N THR A 400 -24.90 -0.25 -18.75
CA THR A 400 -24.82 -0.91 -20.06
C THR A 400 -23.49 -1.65 -20.29
N GLY A 401 -22.67 -1.84 -19.23
CA GLY A 401 -21.39 -2.55 -19.35
C GLY A 401 -20.23 -1.71 -19.92
N THR A 402 -20.41 -0.40 -20.09
CA THR A 402 -19.36 0.49 -20.59
C THR A 402 -18.61 1.12 -19.44
N VAL A 403 -17.28 0.99 -19.41
CA VAL A 403 -16.42 1.66 -18.44
C VAL A 403 -16.37 3.15 -18.73
N THR A 404 -16.87 4.00 -17.83
CA THR A 404 -16.60 5.45 -17.90
C THR A 404 -15.15 5.72 -17.47
N ARG A 405 -14.41 6.35 -18.37
CA ARG A 405 -13.05 6.85 -18.09
C ARG A 405 -13.08 8.12 -17.25
#